data_80ce0f8c8e7ab6afedbedf9229262821
#
_entry.id   80ce0f8c8e7ab6afedbedf9229262821
#
_cell.length_a   1.000
_cell.length_b   1.000
_cell.length_c   1.000
_cell.angle_alpha   90.00
_cell.angle_beta   90.00
_cell.angle_gamma   90.00
#
_symmetry.space_group_name_H-M   'P 1'
#
loop_
_entity.id
_entity.type
_entity.pdbx_description
1 polymer ?
#
loop_
_entity_poly.entity_id
_entity_poly.type
_entity_poly.pdbx_seq_one_letter_code
_entity_poly.pdbx_strand_id
1 'polypeptide(L)' 'MTLKGKITKITKDDQTSRRKRTKGLFSKSHELGVRPSCKVFTFVLYTDVGQVRTYDSTGGAILGEVEAVMKRLVSRFHI' A
#
# COMPACT_ATOMS: atom_id res chain seq x y z
N MET A 1 7.36 -0.61 -18.34
CA MET A 1 6.30 0.07 -18.69
C MET A 1 6.32 1.44 -18.18
N THR A 2 5.76 2.22 -18.80
CA THR A 2 5.86 3.50 -18.41
C THR A 2 4.54 4.06 -18.35
N LEU A 3 4.31 4.76 -17.39
CA LEU A 3 3.09 5.38 -17.23
C LEU A 3 3.13 6.78 -17.60
N LYS A 4 4.28 7.23 -17.96
CA LYS A 4 4.42 8.58 -18.25
C LYS A 4 3.60 8.92 -19.39
N GLY A 5 3.20 10.02 -19.54
CA GLY A 5 2.47 10.48 -20.64
C GLY A 5 1.06 10.06 -20.67
N LYS A 6 0.73 9.02 -19.96
CA LYS A 6 -0.58 8.60 -19.98
C LYS A 6 -1.41 9.25 -18.97
N ILE A 7 -0.85 9.55 -17.87
CA ILE A 7 -1.63 10.02 -16.80
C ILE A 7 -1.33 11.42 -16.55
N THR A 8 -1.67 12.24 -17.42
CA THR A 8 -1.37 13.61 -17.25
C THR A 8 -2.49 14.33 -16.58
N LYS A 9 -3.69 13.78 -16.64
CA LYS A 9 -4.80 14.42 -16.01
C LYS A 9 -5.60 13.48 -15.20
N ILE A 10 -5.86 13.82 -13.98
CA ILE A 10 -6.68 13.02 -13.11
C ILE A 10 -7.95 13.82 -12.89
N THR A 11 -9.06 13.28 -13.30
CA THR A 11 -10.32 13.99 -13.15
C THR A 11 -10.76 13.94 -11.71
N LYS A 12 -11.73 14.80 -11.39
CA LYS A 12 -12.27 14.82 -10.08
C LYS A 12 -12.94 13.49 -9.73
N ASP A 13 -13.60 12.91 -10.72
CA ASP A 13 -14.24 11.61 -10.52
C ASP A 13 -13.23 10.54 -10.23
N ASP A 14 -12.10 10.57 -10.93
CA ASP A 14 -11.06 9.59 -10.69
C ASP A 14 -10.50 9.74 -9.28
N GLN A 15 -10.32 10.97 -8.83
CA GLN A 15 -9.81 11.21 -7.50
C GLN A 15 -10.77 10.71 -6.45
N THR A 16 -12.06 10.94 -6.65
CA THR A 16 -13.06 10.49 -5.70
C THR A 16 -13.13 8.99 -5.65
N SER A 17 -13.11 8.36 -6.82
CA SER A 17 -13.17 6.91 -6.91
C SER A 17 -11.95 6.29 -6.25
N ARG A 18 -10.78 6.84 -6.51
CA ARG A 18 -9.55 6.35 -5.94
C ARG A 18 -9.58 6.44 -4.41
N ARG A 19 -10.08 7.54 -3.90
CA ARG A 19 -10.16 7.74 -2.46
C ARG A 19 -11.10 6.74 -1.81
N LYS A 20 -12.24 6.49 -2.45
CA LYS A 20 -13.19 5.53 -1.93
C LYS A 20 -12.61 4.13 -1.93
N ARG A 21 -11.92 3.76 -2.98
CA ARG A 21 -11.34 2.43 -3.07
C ARG A 21 -10.21 2.25 -2.08
N THR A 22 -9.43 3.29 -1.86
CA THR A 22 -8.38 3.23 -0.87
C THR A 22 -8.97 3.05 0.52
N LYS A 23 -10.03 3.76 0.81
CA LYS A 23 -10.70 3.63 2.09
C LYS A 23 -11.24 2.21 2.28
N GLY A 24 -11.82 1.65 1.22
CA GLY A 24 -12.32 0.28 1.27
C GLY A 24 -11.20 -0.73 1.50
N LEU A 25 -10.07 -0.51 0.85
CA LEU A 25 -8.92 -1.38 1.02
C LEU A 25 -8.42 -1.34 2.46
N PHE A 26 -8.32 -0.15 3.03
CA PHE A 26 -7.86 -0.02 4.40
C PHE A 26 -8.83 -0.61 5.39
N SER A 27 -10.13 -0.51 5.10
CA SER A 27 -11.14 -1.13 5.94
C SER A 27 -10.97 -2.65 5.95
N LYS A 28 -10.73 -3.25 4.79
CA LYS A 28 -10.48 -4.68 4.71
C LYS A 28 -9.19 -5.05 5.39
N SER A 29 -8.18 -4.21 5.26
CA SER A 29 -6.91 -4.43 5.94
C SER A 29 -7.11 -4.45 7.45
N HIS A 30 -7.94 -3.56 7.94
CA HIS A 30 -8.22 -3.51 9.37
C HIS A 30 -8.93 -4.78 9.83
N GLU A 31 -9.92 -5.23 9.05
CA GLU A 31 -10.66 -6.43 9.39
C GLU A 31 -9.73 -7.63 9.52
N LEU A 32 -8.77 -7.71 8.62
CA LEU A 32 -7.82 -8.80 8.67
C LEU A 32 -6.83 -8.62 9.80
N GLY A 33 -6.41 -7.39 10.01
CA GLY A 33 -5.37 -7.08 10.99
C GLY A 33 -5.79 -7.25 12.44
N VAL A 34 -7.11 -7.32 12.71
CA VAL A 34 -7.54 -7.55 14.08
C VAL A 34 -7.50 -9.01 14.47
N ARG A 35 -7.23 -9.89 13.51
CA ARG A 35 -7.13 -11.31 13.83
C ARG A 35 -5.77 -11.57 14.47
N PRO A 36 -5.73 -12.39 15.51
CA PRO A 36 -4.48 -12.57 16.26
C PRO A 36 -3.35 -13.20 15.47
N SER A 37 -3.68 -13.91 14.40
CA SER A 37 -2.63 -14.58 13.64
C SER A 37 -2.19 -13.77 12.43
N CYS A 38 -2.66 -12.53 12.28
CA CYS A 38 -2.35 -11.73 11.11
C CYS A 38 -1.72 -10.41 11.47
N LYS A 39 -0.66 -10.08 10.77
CA LYS A 39 -0.11 -8.73 10.81
C LYS A 39 -0.23 -8.21 9.40
N VAL A 40 -0.83 -7.04 9.27
CA VAL A 40 -1.15 -6.50 7.96
C VAL A 40 -0.47 -5.16 7.76
N PHE A 41 0.18 -5.01 6.63
CA PHE A 41 0.75 -3.74 6.24
C PHE A 41 0.29 -3.46 4.82
N THR A 42 -0.40 -2.36 4.62
CA THR A 42 -0.93 -1.98 3.33
C THR A 42 -0.33 -0.66 2.90
N PHE A 43 0.11 -0.61 1.65
CA PHE A 43 0.81 0.54 1.13
C PHE A 43 0.18 0.92 -0.20
N VAL A 44 -0.17 2.19 -0.34
CA VAL A 44 -0.74 2.70 -1.58
C VAL A 44 0.02 3.95 -1.97
N LEU A 45 0.49 3.98 -3.21
CA LEU A 45 1.17 5.15 -3.73
C LEU A 45 0.31 5.81 -4.81
N TYR A 46 -0.01 7.07 -4.61
CA TYR A 46 -0.70 7.84 -5.61
C TYR A 46 0.38 8.47 -6.49
N THR A 47 0.56 7.93 -7.65
CA THR A 47 1.69 8.31 -8.50
C THR A 47 1.57 9.69 -9.10
N ASP A 48 0.35 10.20 -9.20
CA ASP A 48 0.16 11.52 -9.80
C ASP A 48 0.62 12.65 -8.87
N VAL A 49 0.53 12.41 -7.56
CA VAL A 49 0.93 13.44 -6.60
C VAL A 49 2.07 12.98 -5.71
N GLY A 50 2.55 11.77 -5.91
CA GLY A 50 3.64 11.26 -5.11
C GLY A 50 3.29 11.07 -3.65
N GLN A 51 2.03 10.81 -3.36
CA GLN A 51 1.59 10.69 -1.99
C GLN A 51 1.44 9.22 -1.61
N VAL A 52 1.85 8.89 -0.40
CA VAL A 52 1.80 7.53 0.09
C VAL A 52 0.79 7.44 1.23
N ARG A 53 0.01 6.38 1.21
CA ARG A 53 -0.90 6.08 2.29
C ARG A 53 -0.61 4.70 2.78
N THR A 54 -0.55 4.52 4.09
CA THR A 54 -0.23 3.22 4.65
C THR A 54 -1.18 2.88 5.78
N TYR A 55 -1.34 1.59 5.99
CA TYR A 55 -2.06 1.07 7.14
C TYR A 55 -1.20 -0.02 7.76
N ASP A 56 -0.98 0.06 9.06
CA ASP A 56 -0.15 -0.90 9.77
C ASP A 56 -0.95 -1.37 10.97
N SER A 57 -1.30 -2.64 10.99
CA SER A 57 -2.14 -3.19 12.05
C SER A 57 -1.42 -3.23 13.40
N THR A 58 -0.11 -3.04 13.42
CA THR A 58 0.67 -3.12 14.65
C THR A 58 1.05 -1.74 15.18
N GLY A 59 0.56 -0.68 14.53
CA GLY A 59 0.87 0.66 15.00
C GLY A 59 2.30 1.09 14.72
N GLY A 60 2.93 0.49 13.72
CA GLY A 60 4.26 0.88 13.32
C GLY A 60 5.32 -0.18 13.54
N ALA A 61 5.03 -1.18 14.33
CA ALA A 61 6.04 -2.18 14.64
C ALA A 61 6.35 -3.10 13.47
N ILE A 62 5.41 -3.26 12.57
CA ILE A 62 5.58 -4.22 11.49
C ILE A 62 6.57 -3.72 10.44
N LEU A 63 6.84 -2.43 10.43
CA LEU A 63 7.67 -1.87 9.37
C LEU A 63 9.06 -2.50 9.36
N GLY A 64 9.65 -2.69 10.51
CA GLY A 64 10.94 -3.35 10.59
C GLY A 64 10.88 -4.78 10.13
N GLU A 65 9.80 -5.47 10.44
CA GLU A 65 9.64 -6.85 10.00
C GLU A 65 9.46 -6.92 8.49
N VAL A 66 8.72 -5.97 7.95
CA VAL A 66 8.50 -5.93 6.50
C VAL A 66 9.82 -5.73 5.78
N GLU A 67 10.65 -4.83 6.27
CA GLU A 67 11.94 -4.61 5.65
C GLU A 67 12.80 -5.85 5.68
N ALA A 68 12.80 -6.53 6.80
CA ALA A 68 13.61 -7.73 6.93
C ALA A 68 13.13 -8.83 5.99
N VAL A 69 11.82 -9.00 5.90
CA VAL A 69 11.26 -9.99 5.01
C VAL A 69 11.54 -9.65 3.55
N MET A 70 11.39 -8.40 3.20
CA MET A 70 11.64 -7.99 1.83
C MET A 70 13.09 -8.15 1.45
N LYS A 71 14.00 -7.88 2.36
CA LYS A 71 15.41 -8.09 2.09
C LYS A 71 15.69 -9.56 1.85
N ARG A 72 15.08 -10.43 2.62
CA ARG A 72 15.25 -11.85 2.43
C ARG A 72 14.71 -12.32 1.10
N LEU A 73 13.56 -11.81 0.71
CA LEU A 73 12.96 -12.18 -0.56
C LEU A 73 13.80 -11.69 -1.73
N VAL A 74 14.28 -10.48 -1.63
CA VAL A 74 15.11 -9.92 -2.68
C VAL A 74 16.39 -10.72 -2.82
N SER A 75 17.01 -11.05 -1.71
CA SER A 75 18.21 -11.86 -1.73
C SER A 75 17.96 -13.21 -2.36
N ARG A 76 16.82 -13.79 -2.04
CA ARG A 76 16.49 -15.11 -2.55
C ARG A 76 16.28 -15.12 -4.05
N PHE A 77 15.68 -14.07 -4.58
CA PHE A 77 15.41 -14.00 -6.00
C PHE A 77 16.43 -13.19 -6.78
N HIS A 78 17.41 -12.67 -6.08
CA HIS A 78 18.42 -11.86 -6.75
C HIS A 78 19.43 -12.79 -7.38
N ILE A 79 19.77 -12.56 -8.58
CA ILE A 79 20.67 -13.43 -9.30
C ILE A 79 22.01 -12.80 -9.51
#